data_205ad5ddd15853ef427befff5afbd6eb
#
_entry.id   205ad5ddd15853ef427befff5afbd6eb
#
_cell.length_a   1.000
_cell.length_b   1.000
_cell.length_c   1.000
_cell.angle_alpha   90.00
_cell.angle_beta   90.00
_cell.angle_gamma   90.00
#
_symmetry.space_group_name_H-M   'P 1'
#
loop_
_entity.id
_entity.type
_entity.pdbx_description
1 polymer ?
#
loop_
_entity_poly.entity_id
_entity_poly.type
_entity_poly.pdbx_seq_one_letter_code
_entity_poly.pdbx_strand_id
1 'polypeptide(L)'
;VGVAATATFYWQPKVSSGSISVRYQGDLFTDYWREVKGVPGIDHFDCDAAELFTQVSSDYSSLPCAQSTSAPDLRIAVLGDSHAAHLYDGLRNSLPGTGVAYFALASQAPIQDQGTMTALISHVANHPTITSVIVTARWPFYGELSKSELTKTISTLVAGNKEVLLTDGVPTFSFGPEQCKYERILLWKSGCTEAKVVDSQGHEEVAAMLQSVASETSNVKFAETFMYYCHKSICSMTDGARLLWGDSDHLNAQGSRHLADRLVAENREFFAKTPQLSKKTTPVKNPDYSEEN
;
A
#
# COMPACT_ATOMS: atom_id res chain seq x y z
N VAL A 1 23.38 36.17 17.21
CA VAL A 1 22.34 35.41 16.51
C VAL A 1 22.76 33.95 16.57
N GLY A 2 22.25 33.23 17.59
CA GLY A 2 22.56 31.80 17.79
C GLY A 2 21.55 30.92 17.08
N VAL A 3 22.03 30.04 16.22
CA VAL A 3 21.25 28.99 15.59
C VAL A 3 21.16 27.84 16.59
N ALA A 4 19.98 27.61 17.16
CA ALA A 4 19.69 26.43 17.97
C ALA A 4 19.53 25.22 17.05
N ALA A 5 20.53 24.33 17.05
CA ALA A 5 20.41 23.02 16.43
C ALA A 5 19.49 22.15 17.32
N THR A 6 18.30 21.85 16.86
CA THR A 6 17.43 20.84 17.46
C THR A 6 17.98 19.45 17.12
N ALA A 7 18.73 18.87 18.07
CA ALA A 7 19.12 17.47 17.98
C ALA A 7 17.89 16.60 18.20
N THR A 8 17.37 15.98 17.16
CA THR A 8 16.41 14.88 17.25
C THR A 8 17.14 13.68 17.85
N PHE A 9 16.94 13.46 19.14
CA PHE A 9 17.43 12.25 19.80
C PHE A 9 16.59 11.06 19.31
N TYR A 10 17.12 10.31 18.36
CA TYR A 10 16.70 8.93 18.14
C TYR A 10 17.08 8.12 19.39
N TRP A 11 16.12 7.87 20.24
CA TRP A 11 16.31 7.02 21.40
C TRP A 11 16.45 5.56 20.93
N GLN A 12 17.66 5.12 20.67
CA GLN A 12 17.94 3.69 20.55
C GLN A 12 17.98 3.14 21.99
N PRO A 13 17.09 2.22 22.37
CA PRO A 13 17.14 1.62 23.68
C PRO A 13 18.46 0.86 23.80
N LYS A 14 19.38 1.34 24.65
CA LYS A 14 20.50 0.52 25.11
C LYS A 14 19.88 -0.67 25.82
N VAL A 15 20.02 -1.85 25.24
CA VAL A 15 19.64 -3.14 25.84
C VAL A 15 20.54 -3.35 27.04
N SER A 16 20.18 -2.79 28.19
CA SER A 16 20.68 -3.25 29.46
C SER A 16 19.94 -4.55 29.78
N SER A 17 20.62 -5.56 30.24
CA SER A 17 20.32 -6.96 30.51
C SER A 17 18.97 -7.33 31.19
N GLY A 18 17.90 -6.60 30.95
CA GLY A 18 16.53 -6.98 31.26
C GLY A 18 15.97 -7.78 30.11
N SER A 19 15.39 -8.92 30.39
CA SER A 19 14.78 -9.79 29.37
C SER A 19 13.71 -9.04 28.61
N ILE A 20 13.95 -8.81 27.32
CA ILE A 20 12.94 -8.36 26.36
C ILE A 20 12.41 -9.61 25.69
N SER A 21 11.13 -9.90 25.84
CA SER A 21 10.48 -10.97 25.08
C SER A 21 9.83 -10.40 23.84
N VAL A 22 9.88 -11.13 22.73
CA VAL A 22 9.15 -10.81 21.53
C VAL A 22 7.70 -11.26 21.72
N ARG A 23 6.78 -10.33 21.78
CA ARG A 23 5.36 -10.60 21.99
C ARG A 23 4.63 -10.94 20.69
N TYR A 24 4.93 -10.20 19.63
CA TYR A 24 4.30 -10.38 18.32
C TYR A 24 5.33 -10.64 17.24
N GLN A 25 4.98 -11.50 16.29
CA GLN A 25 5.78 -11.71 15.08
C GLN A 25 5.41 -10.69 14.03
N GLY A 26 6.39 -10.14 13.36
CA GLY A 26 6.22 -9.17 12.28
C GLY A 26 7.42 -8.24 12.19
N ASP A 27 7.60 -7.68 11.02
CA ASP A 27 8.74 -6.82 10.71
C ASP A 27 8.41 -5.36 10.93
N LEU A 28 9.41 -4.58 11.32
CA LEU A 28 9.30 -3.13 11.40
C LEU A 28 9.48 -2.53 10.00
N PHE A 29 9.01 -1.30 9.81
CA PHE A 29 9.06 -0.61 8.51
C PHE A 29 10.45 -0.54 7.89
N THR A 30 11.48 -0.34 8.71
CA THR A 30 12.88 -0.32 8.25
C THR A 30 13.33 -1.66 7.67
N ASP A 31 12.80 -2.77 8.19
CA ASP A 31 13.11 -4.12 7.72
C ASP A 31 12.34 -4.40 6.42
N TYR A 32 11.06 -4.03 6.35
CA TYR A 32 10.22 -4.15 5.17
C TYR A 32 10.84 -3.47 3.93
N TRP A 33 11.24 -2.19 4.03
CA TRP A 33 11.84 -1.49 2.90
C TRP A 33 13.24 -1.99 2.55
N ARG A 34 13.95 -2.56 3.50
CA ARG A 34 15.25 -3.21 3.25
C ARG A 34 15.05 -4.51 2.47
N GLU A 35 14.03 -5.27 2.80
CA GLU A 35 13.65 -6.51 2.11
C GLU A 35 13.12 -6.24 0.70
N VAL A 36 12.25 -5.26 0.52
CA VAL A 36 11.72 -4.90 -0.80
C VAL A 36 12.83 -4.43 -1.76
N LYS A 37 13.88 -3.79 -1.26
CA LYS A 37 15.03 -3.35 -2.07
C LYS A 37 16.09 -4.41 -2.30
N GLY A 38 16.12 -5.50 -1.55
CA GLY A 38 17.24 -6.42 -1.50
C GLY A 38 16.92 -7.91 -1.53
N VAL A 39 15.68 -8.32 -1.70
CA VAL A 39 15.34 -9.75 -1.72
C VAL A 39 15.70 -10.36 -3.07
N PRO A 40 16.67 -11.29 -3.10
CA PRO A 40 16.90 -12.10 -4.30
C PRO A 40 15.65 -12.95 -4.58
N GLY A 41 15.07 -12.78 -5.76
CA GLY A 41 13.91 -13.56 -6.22
C GLY A 41 12.59 -12.82 -6.22
N ILE A 42 12.53 -11.55 -5.84
CA ILE A 42 11.43 -10.68 -6.19
C ILE A 42 11.83 -9.98 -7.49
N ASP A 43 11.34 -10.50 -8.59
CA ASP A 43 11.46 -9.84 -9.89
C ASP A 43 10.64 -8.55 -9.86
N HIS A 44 11.26 -7.46 -9.39
CA HIS A 44 10.76 -6.12 -9.63
C HIS A 44 11.11 -5.78 -11.08
N PHE A 45 10.13 -5.90 -11.95
CA PHE A 45 10.29 -5.38 -13.29
C PHE A 45 10.45 -3.86 -13.21
N ASP A 46 11.30 -3.32 -14.08
CA ASP A 46 11.37 -1.88 -14.26
C ASP A 46 9.96 -1.36 -14.56
N CYS A 47 9.60 -0.29 -13.88
CA CYS A 47 8.31 0.32 -14.05
C CYS A 47 8.21 0.97 -15.44
N ASP A 48 7.15 0.70 -16.19
CA ASP A 48 6.93 1.26 -17.52
C ASP A 48 6.64 2.78 -17.52
N ALA A 49 6.38 3.35 -16.33
CA ALA A 49 6.25 4.80 -16.13
C ALA A 49 7.52 5.45 -15.56
N ALA A 50 8.66 4.78 -15.53
CA ALA A 50 9.89 5.28 -14.90
C ALA A 50 10.32 6.67 -15.38
N GLU A 51 10.10 6.99 -16.66
CA GLU A 51 10.39 8.29 -17.25
C GLU A 51 9.60 9.46 -16.63
N LEU A 52 8.39 9.21 -16.11
CA LEU A 52 7.57 10.22 -15.46
C LEU A 52 8.14 10.67 -14.11
N PHE A 53 9.06 9.89 -13.54
CA PHE A 53 9.68 10.16 -12.25
C PHE A 53 11.06 10.83 -12.35
N THR A 54 11.58 11.07 -13.54
CA THR A 54 12.92 11.67 -13.75
C THR A 54 13.03 13.09 -13.18
N GLN A 55 11.92 13.77 -12.96
CA GLN A 55 11.86 15.11 -12.36
C GLN A 55 11.55 15.10 -10.86
N VAL A 56 11.26 13.92 -10.28
CA VAL A 56 11.02 13.79 -8.85
C VAL A 56 12.37 13.71 -8.15
N SER A 57 12.60 14.56 -7.15
CA SER A 57 13.90 14.68 -6.48
C SER A 57 14.38 13.35 -5.91
N SER A 58 15.68 13.12 -5.95
CA SER A 58 16.37 11.91 -5.50
C SER A 58 16.25 11.58 -4.00
N ASP A 59 15.58 12.43 -3.22
CA ASP A 59 15.40 12.25 -1.77
C ASP A 59 14.33 11.22 -1.38
N TYR A 60 13.61 10.69 -2.37
CA TYR A 60 12.64 9.62 -2.10
C TYR A 60 13.35 8.29 -1.94
N SER A 61 13.42 7.82 -0.68
CA SER A 61 13.96 6.51 -0.31
C SER A 61 13.09 5.33 -0.79
N SER A 62 11.88 5.60 -1.29
CA SER A 62 10.94 4.62 -1.83
C SER A 62 10.91 4.67 -3.35
N LEU A 63 10.84 3.50 -3.98
CA LEU A 63 10.59 3.39 -5.41
C LEU A 63 9.21 4.00 -5.70
N PRO A 64 9.08 4.96 -6.64
CA PRO A 64 7.80 5.60 -6.94
C PRO A 64 6.84 4.67 -7.70
N CYS A 65 7.36 3.57 -8.27
CA CYS A 65 6.55 2.54 -8.90
C CYS A 65 7.29 1.20 -8.91
N ALA A 66 6.53 0.12 -8.94
CA ALA A 66 7.01 -1.22 -9.26
C ALA A 66 5.88 -2.04 -9.89
N GLN A 67 6.24 -3.11 -10.60
CA GLN A 67 5.30 -4.00 -11.24
C GLN A 67 5.71 -5.45 -11.08
N SER A 68 4.72 -6.35 -11.00
CA SER A 68 4.95 -7.78 -10.77
C SER A 68 5.17 -8.58 -12.06
N THR A 69 4.94 -7.97 -13.22
CA THR A 69 5.09 -8.58 -14.55
C THR A 69 5.52 -7.51 -15.55
N SER A 70 5.86 -7.91 -16.77
CA SER A 70 6.09 -6.97 -17.88
C SER A 70 4.84 -6.15 -18.21
N ALA A 71 5.01 -4.94 -18.76
CA ALA A 71 3.93 -4.03 -19.08
C ALA A 71 2.75 -4.65 -19.87
N PRO A 72 2.95 -5.50 -20.90
CA PRO A 72 1.85 -6.12 -21.64
C PRO A 72 0.96 -7.03 -20.80
N ASP A 73 1.46 -7.50 -19.68
CA ASP A 73 0.77 -8.43 -18.79
C ASP A 73 0.15 -7.76 -17.57
N LEU A 74 0.32 -6.45 -17.43
CA LEU A 74 -0.32 -5.69 -16.34
C LEU A 74 -1.83 -5.67 -16.51
N ARG A 75 -2.56 -5.80 -15.40
CA ARG A 75 -4.01 -5.80 -15.35
C ARG A 75 -4.56 -4.87 -14.29
N ILE A 76 -3.86 -4.76 -13.17
CA ILE A 76 -4.28 -3.96 -12.02
C ILE A 76 -3.22 -2.89 -11.76
N ALA A 77 -3.66 -1.65 -11.61
CA ALA A 77 -2.85 -0.57 -11.07
C ALA A 77 -3.31 -0.21 -9.66
N VAL A 78 -2.37 0.07 -8.76
CA VAL A 78 -2.62 0.72 -7.47
C VAL A 78 -2.07 2.13 -7.56
N LEU A 79 -2.92 3.13 -7.44
CA LEU A 79 -2.58 4.54 -7.59
C LEU A 79 -2.77 5.25 -6.26
N GLY A 80 -1.76 6.01 -5.82
CA GLY A 80 -1.86 6.73 -4.55
C GLY A 80 -0.55 7.31 -4.04
N ASP A 81 -0.44 7.36 -2.73
CA ASP A 81 0.78 7.71 -2.00
C ASP A 81 1.54 6.45 -1.53
N SER A 82 2.31 6.55 -0.46
CA SER A 82 3.01 5.40 0.13
C SER A 82 2.08 4.25 0.54
N HIS A 83 0.79 4.52 0.76
CA HIS A 83 -0.21 3.48 1.05
C HIS A 83 -0.53 2.62 -0.18
N ALA A 84 -0.39 3.15 -1.40
CA ALA A 84 -0.46 2.35 -2.61
C ALA A 84 0.69 1.34 -2.69
N ALA A 85 1.89 1.75 -2.30
CA ALA A 85 3.06 0.90 -2.30
C ALA A 85 2.94 -0.26 -1.30
N HIS A 86 2.45 -0.01 -0.07
CA HIS A 86 2.28 -1.10 0.89
C HIS A 86 1.13 -2.06 0.51
N LEU A 87 0.08 -1.60 -0.15
CA LEU A 87 -0.98 -2.48 -0.64
C LEU A 87 -0.51 -3.39 -1.79
N TYR A 88 0.35 -2.89 -2.66
CA TYR A 88 0.88 -3.62 -3.81
C TYR A 88 1.50 -4.96 -3.43
N ASP A 89 2.31 -5.01 -2.37
CA ASP A 89 2.99 -6.25 -1.95
C ASP A 89 1.99 -7.36 -1.59
N GLY A 90 0.94 -7.03 -0.87
CA GLY A 90 -0.13 -7.96 -0.57
C GLY A 90 -0.87 -8.43 -1.82
N LEU A 91 -1.26 -7.51 -2.71
CA LEU A 91 -2.04 -7.83 -3.91
C LEU A 91 -1.30 -8.77 -4.86
N ARG A 92 -0.02 -8.53 -5.13
CA ARG A 92 0.77 -9.42 -6.01
C ARG A 92 0.88 -10.84 -5.46
N ASN A 93 0.82 -11.00 -4.13
CA ASN A 93 0.84 -12.31 -3.46
C ASN A 93 -0.56 -12.96 -3.41
N SER A 94 -1.63 -12.16 -3.25
CA SER A 94 -3.01 -12.65 -3.17
C SER A 94 -3.63 -12.94 -4.54
N LEU A 95 -3.04 -12.43 -5.63
CA LEU A 95 -3.51 -12.57 -7.01
C LEU A 95 -2.46 -13.24 -7.92
N PRO A 96 -2.07 -14.49 -7.63
CA PRO A 96 -1.06 -15.16 -8.43
C PRO A 96 -1.49 -15.29 -9.89
N GLY A 97 -0.61 -14.91 -10.82
CA GLY A 97 -0.89 -14.92 -12.25
C GLY A 97 -1.66 -13.70 -12.76
N THR A 98 -1.86 -12.68 -11.93
CA THR A 98 -2.38 -11.37 -12.35
C THR A 98 -1.27 -10.34 -12.25
N GLY A 99 -1.03 -9.61 -13.32
CA GLY A 99 -0.06 -8.52 -13.31
C GLY A 99 -0.58 -7.32 -12.51
N VAL A 100 0.15 -6.94 -11.48
CA VAL A 100 -0.14 -5.79 -10.60
C VAL A 100 1.00 -4.80 -10.70
N ALA A 101 0.69 -3.52 -10.77
CA ALA A 101 1.65 -2.43 -10.62
C ALA A 101 1.16 -1.43 -9.57
N TYR A 102 2.07 -0.69 -8.95
CA TYR A 102 1.70 0.51 -8.22
C TYR A 102 2.40 1.74 -8.80
N PHE A 103 1.74 2.88 -8.69
CA PHE A 103 2.22 4.20 -9.07
C PHE A 103 1.92 5.14 -7.92
N ALA A 104 2.96 5.64 -7.26
CA ALA A 104 2.79 6.40 -6.03
C ALA A 104 3.73 7.60 -5.96
N LEU A 105 3.22 8.69 -5.40
CA LEU A 105 4.04 9.82 -4.98
C LEU A 105 3.90 9.98 -3.47
N ALA A 106 5.01 9.83 -2.75
CA ALA A 106 5.01 9.95 -1.29
C ALA A 106 4.43 11.30 -0.86
N SER A 107 3.49 11.26 0.10
CA SER A 107 2.81 12.44 0.64
C SER A 107 2.06 13.28 -0.40
N GLN A 108 1.58 12.66 -1.48
CA GLN A 108 0.71 13.32 -2.47
C GLN A 108 -0.59 12.52 -2.66
N ALA A 109 -1.72 13.19 -2.50
CA ALA A 109 -3.01 12.59 -2.78
C ALA A 109 -3.14 12.23 -4.28
N PRO A 110 -3.82 11.13 -4.64
CA PRO A 110 -4.03 10.74 -6.04
C PRO A 110 -5.13 11.58 -6.70
N ILE A 111 -4.90 12.88 -6.82
CA ILE A 111 -5.80 13.87 -7.44
C ILE A 111 -5.08 14.60 -8.57
N GLN A 112 -5.86 15.07 -9.55
CA GLN A 112 -5.32 15.86 -10.66
C GLN A 112 -5.06 17.30 -10.23
N ASP A 113 -3.84 17.58 -9.82
CA ASP A 113 -3.38 18.87 -9.31
C ASP A 113 -2.44 19.64 -10.25
N GLN A 114 -2.03 19.08 -11.37
CA GLN A 114 -0.91 19.46 -12.23
C GLN A 114 0.42 18.86 -11.74
N GLY A 115 1.24 18.39 -12.65
CA GLY A 115 2.53 17.76 -12.35
C GLY A 115 2.53 16.24 -12.48
N THR A 116 3.44 15.59 -11.74
CA THR A 116 3.71 14.16 -11.91
C THR A 116 2.50 13.28 -11.58
N MET A 117 1.68 13.62 -10.57
CA MET A 117 0.48 12.85 -10.25
C MET A 117 -0.53 12.87 -11.40
N THR A 118 -0.75 14.04 -12.03
CA THR A 118 -1.61 14.16 -13.23
C THR A 118 -1.08 13.32 -14.39
N ALA A 119 0.25 13.29 -14.59
CA ALA A 119 0.88 12.45 -15.61
C ALA A 119 0.69 10.97 -15.33
N LEU A 120 0.84 10.53 -14.06
CA LEU A 120 0.59 9.14 -13.64
C LEU A 120 -0.86 8.72 -13.84
N ILE A 121 -1.82 9.56 -13.44
CA ILE A 121 -3.25 9.33 -13.66
C ILE A 121 -3.52 9.13 -15.16
N SER A 122 -2.95 10.00 -15.99
CA SER A 122 -3.08 9.94 -17.46
C SER A 122 -2.42 8.68 -18.03
N HIS A 123 -1.23 8.31 -17.53
CA HIS A 123 -0.55 7.08 -17.92
C HIS A 123 -1.41 5.84 -17.63
N VAL A 124 -1.92 5.72 -16.40
CA VAL A 124 -2.78 4.60 -15.99
C VAL A 124 -4.09 4.59 -16.80
N ALA A 125 -4.71 5.74 -17.01
CA ALA A 125 -5.95 5.85 -17.81
C ALA A 125 -5.76 5.38 -19.25
N ASN A 126 -4.62 5.69 -19.87
CA ASN A 126 -4.33 5.34 -21.26
C ASN A 126 -3.61 4.00 -21.41
N HIS A 127 -3.22 3.34 -20.32
CA HIS A 127 -2.49 2.07 -20.40
C HIS A 127 -3.37 0.98 -21.04
N PRO A 128 -2.90 0.32 -22.12
CA PRO A 128 -3.77 -0.55 -22.94
C PRO A 128 -4.20 -1.84 -22.24
N THR A 129 -3.46 -2.33 -21.28
CA THR A 129 -3.71 -3.63 -20.65
C THR A 129 -4.21 -3.53 -19.21
N ILE A 130 -4.02 -2.40 -18.52
CA ILE A 130 -4.61 -2.16 -17.21
C ILE A 130 -6.11 -1.98 -17.39
N THR A 131 -6.89 -2.81 -16.72
CA THR A 131 -8.36 -2.77 -16.75
C THR A 131 -8.96 -2.33 -15.42
N SER A 132 -8.24 -2.53 -14.34
CA SER A 132 -8.72 -2.27 -12.99
C SER A 132 -7.75 -1.37 -12.24
N VAL A 133 -8.26 -0.37 -11.53
CA VAL A 133 -7.46 0.59 -10.78
C VAL A 133 -7.95 0.67 -9.35
N ILE A 134 -7.08 0.45 -8.40
CA ILE A 134 -7.34 0.69 -6.98
C ILE A 134 -6.75 2.05 -6.64
N VAL A 135 -7.57 2.95 -6.11
CA VAL A 135 -7.13 4.28 -5.67
C VAL A 135 -7.16 4.31 -4.15
N THR A 136 -6.01 4.49 -3.54
CA THR A 136 -5.82 4.47 -2.08
C THR A 136 -4.82 5.52 -1.64
N ALA A 137 -5.00 6.06 -0.44
CA ALA A 137 -4.06 6.99 0.16
C ALA A 137 -4.28 7.07 1.68
N ARG A 138 -3.37 7.73 2.36
CA ARG A 138 -3.60 8.22 3.72
C ARG A 138 -4.45 9.48 3.69
N TRP A 139 -5.71 9.33 3.31
CA TRP A 139 -6.62 10.43 2.98
C TRP A 139 -6.70 11.54 4.05
N PRO A 140 -6.87 11.24 5.36
CA PRO A 140 -6.99 12.29 6.37
C PRO A 140 -5.74 13.16 6.52
N PHE A 141 -4.57 12.68 6.05
CA PHE A 141 -3.32 13.44 6.07
C PHE A 141 -3.35 14.69 5.20
N TYR A 142 -4.19 14.70 4.17
CA TYR A 142 -4.27 15.80 3.19
C TYR A 142 -5.27 16.89 3.60
N GLY A 143 -5.90 16.77 4.76
CA GLY A 143 -6.88 17.77 5.23
C GLY A 143 -8.12 17.83 4.33
N GLU A 144 -8.54 19.04 3.97
CA GLU A 144 -9.72 19.25 3.13
C GLU A 144 -9.44 18.82 1.68
N LEU A 145 -9.76 17.57 1.36
CA LEU A 145 -9.73 17.08 -0.01
C LEU A 145 -10.94 17.59 -0.78
N SER A 146 -10.68 18.13 -1.96
CA SER A 146 -11.76 18.56 -2.86
C SER A 146 -12.43 17.35 -3.53
N LYS A 147 -13.71 17.13 -3.22
CA LYS A 147 -14.54 16.12 -3.92
C LYS A 147 -14.47 16.31 -5.44
N SER A 148 -14.43 17.56 -5.91
CA SER A 148 -14.39 17.86 -7.36
C SER A 148 -13.09 17.40 -8.01
N GLU A 149 -11.94 17.54 -7.35
CA GLU A 149 -10.64 17.08 -7.85
C GLU A 149 -10.54 15.58 -7.87
N LEU A 150 -11.03 14.91 -6.81
CA LEU A 150 -11.13 13.46 -6.79
C LEU A 150 -12.07 12.97 -7.90
N THR A 151 -13.25 13.54 -8.05
CA THR A 151 -14.20 13.20 -9.13
C THR A 151 -13.55 13.33 -10.50
N LYS A 152 -12.75 14.38 -10.72
CA LYS A 152 -12.02 14.58 -11.97
C LYS A 152 -11.01 13.46 -12.22
N THR A 153 -10.23 13.07 -11.20
CA THR A 153 -9.32 11.91 -11.29
C THR A 153 -10.07 10.65 -11.68
N ILE A 154 -11.13 10.32 -10.96
CA ILE A 154 -11.92 9.12 -11.18
C ILE A 154 -12.58 9.14 -12.58
N SER A 155 -13.12 10.27 -13.00
CA SER A 155 -13.69 10.43 -14.34
C SER A 155 -12.65 10.21 -15.45
N THR A 156 -11.40 10.64 -15.24
CA THR A 156 -10.30 10.39 -16.18
C THR A 156 -10.00 8.90 -16.31
N LEU A 157 -9.95 8.18 -15.19
CA LEU A 157 -9.72 6.72 -15.20
C LEU A 157 -10.88 5.99 -15.89
N VAL A 158 -12.12 6.34 -15.56
CA VAL A 158 -13.32 5.72 -16.16
C VAL A 158 -13.41 6.03 -17.66
N ALA A 159 -13.08 7.24 -18.10
CA ALA A 159 -12.99 7.59 -19.51
C ALA A 159 -11.93 6.77 -20.26
N GLY A 160 -10.87 6.35 -19.58
CA GLY A 160 -9.89 5.37 -20.06
C GLY A 160 -10.36 3.91 -20.01
N ASN A 161 -11.65 3.66 -19.82
CA ASN A 161 -12.26 2.32 -19.69
C ASN A 161 -11.71 1.51 -18.49
N LYS A 162 -11.37 2.17 -17.38
CA LYS A 162 -10.95 1.49 -16.15
C LYS A 162 -12.14 1.25 -15.23
N GLU A 163 -12.17 0.07 -14.60
CA GLU A 163 -12.99 -0.16 -13.42
C GLU A 163 -12.20 0.33 -12.19
N VAL A 164 -12.81 1.10 -11.33
CA VAL A 164 -12.12 1.75 -10.21
C VAL A 164 -12.65 1.23 -8.88
N LEU A 165 -11.74 0.89 -7.97
CA LEU A 165 -12.01 0.58 -6.58
C LEU A 165 -11.38 1.66 -5.69
N LEU A 166 -12.20 2.49 -5.07
CA LEU A 166 -11.75 3.45 -4.06
C LEU A 166 -11.65 2.75 -2.71
N THR A 167 -10.58 3.00 -1.96
CA THR A 167 -10.45 2.54 -0.58
C THR A 167 -10.21 3.70 0.35
N ASP A 168 -10.71 3.62 1.58
CA ASP A 168 -10.55 4.65 2.60
C ASP A 168 -9.24 4.56 3.40
N GLY A 169 -8.35 3.65 3.00
CA GLY A 169 -7.02 3.49 3.58
C GLY A 169 -7.00 2.61 4.83
N VAL A 170 -6.03 2.85 5.69
CA VAL A 170 -5.81 2.10 6.93
C VAL A 170 -5.63 3.06 8.11
N PRO A 171 -5.89 2.63 9.35
CA PRO A 171 -5.73 3.46 10.54
C PRO A 171 -4.30 3.97 10.74
N THR A 172 -4.17 5.20 11.25
CA THR A 172 -2.91 5.76 11.76
C THR A 172 -2.94 5.77 13.28
N PHE A 173 -1.93 5.18 13.90
CA PHE A 173 -1.82 5.08 15.34
C PHE A 173 -0.95 6.21 15.92
N SER A 174 -1.21 6.59 17.17
CA SER A 174 -0.40 7.57 17.91
C SER A 174 0.92 7.00 18.42
N PHE A 175 1.16 5.71 18.24
CA PHE A 175 2.35 4.99 18.70
C PHE A 175 2.93 4.08 17.62
N GLY A 176 4.20 3.71 17.77
CA GLY A 176 4.87 2.80 16.85
C GLY A 176 4.72 1.33 17.24
N PRO A 177 4.90 0.41 16.28
CA PRO A 177 4.75 -1.03 16.49
C PRO A 177 5.81 -1.65 17.42
N GLU A 178 6.92 -0.96 17.69
CA GLU A 178 7.91 -1.39 18.68
C GLU A 178 7.31 -1.58 20.06
N GLN A 179 6.33 -0.74 20.39
CA GLN A 179 5.61 -0.82 21.67
C GLN A 179 4.80 -2.10 21.76
N CYS A 180 4.40 -2.65 20.63
CA CYS A 180 3.67 -3.89 20.52
C CYS A 180 4.59 -5.10 20.45
N LYS A 181 5.61 -5.02 19.58
CA LYS A 181 6.49 -6.15 19.26
C LYS A 181 7.29 -6.62 20.47
N TYR A 182 7.73 -5.69 21.31
CA TYR A 182 8.60 -5.99 22.45
C TYR A 182 7.90 -5.77 23.79
N GLU A 183 7.79 -6.82 24.59
CA GLU A 183 7.30 -6.73 25.94
C GLU A 183 8.43 -6.34 26.90
N ARG A 184 8.28 -5.19 27.56
CA ARG A 184 9.10 -4.84 28.72
C ARG A 184 8.36 -5.25 29.98
N ILE A 185 8.99 -6.08 30.82
CA ILE A 185 8.41 -6.75 31.96
C ILE A 185 7.75 -5.83 33.01
N LEU A 186 7.91 -4.53 32.97
CA LEU A 186 7.50 -3.67 34.09
C LEU A 186 6.67 -2.41 33.78
N LEU A 187 6.38 -2.04 32.55
CA LEU A 187 5.79 -0.71 32.29
C LEU A 187 4.67 -0.63 31.24
N TRP A 188 4.31 -1.68 30.55
CA TRP A 188 3.37 -1.56 29.44
C TRP A 188 2.14 -2.42 29.68
N LYS A 189 1.05 -1.75 30.04
CA LYS A 189 -0.27 -2.36 29.98
C LYS A 189 -0.62 -2.59 28.52
N SER A 190 -0.78 -3.84 28.21
CA SER A 190 -1.60 -4.43 27.16
C SER A 190 -2.08 -3.51 26.03
N GLY A 191 -1.63 -3.73 24.87
CA GLY A 191 -2.53 -3.56 23.77
C GLY A 191 -1.94 -2.71 22.67
N CYS A 192 -1.68 -3.39 21.59
CA CYS A 192 -1.51 -2.82 20.27
C CYS A 192 -2.83 -2.28 19.74
N THR A 193 -3.66 -1.72 20.63
CA THR A 193 -5.00 -1.21 20.32
C THR A 193 -5.13 0.24 20.75
N GLU A 194 -5.85 1.01 19.95
CA GLU A 194 -6.17 2.39 20.24
C GLU A 194 -7.67 2.64 20.04
N ALA A 195 -8.32 3.29 21.02
CA ALA A 195 -9.75 3.57 20.96
C ALA A 195 -10.08 4.73 20.02
N LYS A 196 -9.11 5.62 19.76
CA LYS A 196 -9.23 6.72 18.81
C LYS A 196 -7.92 6.85 18.08
N VAL A 197 -7.82 6.24 16.90
CA VAL A 197 -6.66 6.44 16.03
C VAL A 197 -6.56 7.90 15.59
N VAL A 198 -5.36 8.35 15.28
CA VAL A 198 -5.07 9.76 14.98
C VAL A 198 -6.00 10.33 13.90
N ASP A 199 -6.31 9.54 12.90
CA ASP A 199 -7.10 9.97 11.73
C ASP A 199 -8.61 9.74 11.89
N SER A 200 -9.10 9.26 13.04
CA SER A 200 -10.49 8.82 13.19
C SER A 200 -11.54 9.89 12.89
N GLN A 201 -11.27 11.15 13.21
CA GLN A 201 -12.20 12.24 12.97
C GLN A 201 -12.28 12.62 11.49
N GLY A 202 -11.15 12.71 10.81
CA GLY A 202 -11.11 13.00 9.38
C GLY A 202 -11.50 11.81 8.51
N HIS A 203 -11.37 10.58 9.04
CA HIS A 203 -11.70 9.37 8.30
C HIS A 203 -13.19 9.27 7.94
N GLU A 204 -14.11 9.53 8.86
CA GLU A 204 -15.55 9.43 8.60
C GLU A 204 -15.99 10.39 7.47
N GLU A 205 -15.47 11.62 7.48
CA GLU A 205 -15.76 12.62 6.44
C GLU A 205 -15.21 12.18 5.09
N VAL A 206 -13.99 11.68 5.06
CA VAL A 206 -13.35 11.16 3.86
C VAL A 206 -14.07 9.94 3.32
N ALA A 207 -14.38 8.95 4.17
CA ALA A 207 -15.10 7.74 3.76
C ALA A 207 -16.45 8.09 3.12
N ALA A 208 -17.20 9.03 3.73
CA ALA A 208 -18.46 9.52 3.17
C ALA A 208 -18.27 10.20 1.81
N MET A 209 -17.21 10.99 1.65
CA MET A 209 -16.87 11.62 0.35
C MET A 209 -16.52 10.57 -0.71
N LEU A 210 -15.66 9.59 -0.39
CA LEU A 210 -15.26 8.52 -1.30
C LEU A 210 -16.47 7.68 -1.73
N GLN A 211 -17.34 7.32 -0.79
CA GLN A 211 -18.58 6.60 -1.05
C GLN A 211 -19.52 7.41 -1.94
N SER A 212 -19.63 8.71 -1.71
CA SER A 212 -20.42 9.62 -2.56
C SER A 212 -19.89 9.63 -4.00
N VAL A 213 -18.57 9.78 -4.20
CA VAL A 213 -17.95 9.72 -5.54
C VAL A 213 -18.21 8.39 -6.22
N ALA A 214 -18.06 7.27 -5.48
CA ALA A 214 -18.32 5.94 -6.01
C ALA A 214 -19.79 5.73 -6.42
N SER A 215 -20.73 6.24 -5.64
CA SER A 215 -22.16 6.10 -5.93
C SER A 215 -22.65 6.96 -7.11
N GLU A 216 -21.97 8.07 -7.37
CA GLU A 216 -22.30 9.01 -8.44
C GLU A 216 -21.62 8.69 -9.78
N THR A 217 -20.66 7.75 -9.78
CA THR A 217 -19.85 7.44 -10.97
C THR A 217 -19.99 5.96 -11.35
N SER A 218 -20.38 5.67 -12.59
CA SER A 218 -20.44 4.31 -13.10
C SER A 218 -19.05 3.66 -13.13
N ASN A 219 -18.97 2.33 -12.98
CA ASN A 219 -17.73 1.56 -12.93
C ASN A 219 -16.79 1.92 -11.76
N VAL A 220 -17.34 2.51 -10.71
CA VAL A 220 -16.61 2.83 -9.48
C VAL A 220 -17.26 2.10 -8.31
N LYS A 221 -16.44 1.46 -7.49
CA LYS A 221 -16.83 0.83 -6.23
C LYS A 221 -16.06 1.46 -5.08
N PHE A 222 -16.63 1.38 -3.88
CA PHE A 222 -15.98 1.78 -2.64
C PHE A 222 -15.79 0.56 -1.73
N ALA A 223 -14.61 0.44 -1.11
CA ALA A 223 -14.30 -0.58 -0.13
C ALA A 223 -13.81 0.09 1.17
N GLU A 224 -14.50 -0.20 2.26
CA GLU A 224 -14.22 0.32 3.60
C GLU A 224 -13.10 -0.51 4.26
N THR A 225 -11.85 -0.26 3.87
CA THR A 225 -10.66 -1.02 4.31
C THR A 225 -10.20 -0.65 5.71
N PHE A 226 -10.47 0.56 6.16
CA PHE A 226 -10.17 1.01 7.52
C PHE A 226 -10.76 0.08 8.58
N MET A 227 -12.01 -0.37 8.37
CA MET A 227 -12.70 -1.26 9.28
C MET A 227 -12.14 -2.69 9.32
N TYR A 228 -11.19 -3.04 8.47
CA TYR A 228 -10.50 -4.32 8.57
C TYR A 228 -9.66 -4.45 9.83
N TYR A 229 -9.27 -3.34 10.40
CA TYR A 229 -8.39 -3.24 11.56
C TYR A 229 -9.08 -2.74 12.81
N CYS A 230 -10.34 -2.32 12.69
CA CYS A 230 -11.12 -1.74 13.76
C CYS A 230 -12.34 -2.59 14.09
N HIS A 231 -12.60 -2.78 15.37
CA HIS A 231 -13.86 -3.32 15.86
C HIS A 231 -14.56 -2.28 16.73
N LYS A 232 -15.75 -1.84 16.33
CA LYS A 232 -16.43 -0.67 16.91
C LYS A 232 -15.50 0.55 16.78
N SER A 233 -15.07 1.12 17.90
CA SER A 233 -14.18 2.29 17.96
C SER A 233 -12.74 1.93 18.36
N ILE A 234 -12.38 0.65 18.40
CA ILE A 234 -11.06 0.19 18.82
C ILE A 234 -10.34 -0.43 17.61
N CYS A 235 -9.20 0.14 17.25
CA CYS A 235 -8.34 -0.36 16.20
C CYS A 235 -7.13 -1.11 16.77
N SER A 236 -6.62 -2.09 16.03
CA SER A 236 -5.51 -2.93 16.48
C SER A 236 -4.41 -3.01 15.41
N MET A 237 -3.16 -2.86 15.86
CA MET A 237 -1.98 -3.13 15.02
C MET A 237 -1.71 -4.62 14.81
N THR A 238 -2.51 -5.50 15.43
CA THR A 238 -2.25 -6.94 15.44
C THR A 238 -3.47 -7.75 15.03
N ASP A 239 -3.21 -8.89 14.44
CA ASP A 239 -4.18 -9.96 14.20
C ASP A 239 -3.66 -11.25 14.87
N GLY A 240 -4.25 -11.60 16.00
CA GLY A 240 -3.76 -12.67 16.85
C GLY A 240 -2.32 -12.42 17.32
N ALA A 241 -1.38 -13.27 16.92
CA ALA A 241 0.04 -13.14 17.28
C ALA A 241 0.86 -12.34 16.25
N ARG A 242 0.23 -11.88 15.16
CA ARG A 242 0.92 -11.19 14.07
C ARG A 242 0.83 -9.68 14.23
N LEU A 243 1.96 -9.00 14.12
CA LEU A 243 2.04 -7.56 13.99
C LEU A 243 1.83 -7.20 12.51
N LEU A 244 0.91 -6.28 12.24
CA LEU A 244 0.51 -5.91 10.88
C LEU A 244 1.08 -4.57 10.41
N TRP A 245 1.65 -3.77 11.32
CA TRP A 245 2.24 -2.46 11.04
C TRP A 245 3.76 -2.49 11.06
N GLY A 246 4.37 -1.74 10.15
CA GLY A 246 5.82 -1.49 10.09
C GLY A 246 6.24 -0.22 10.84
N ASP A 247 5.36 0.76 10.88
CA ASP A 247 5.47 1.99 11.68
C ASP A 247 4.06 2.43 12.15
N SER A 248 3.82 3.73 12.39
CA SER A 248 2.53 4.21 12.90
C SER A 248 1.40 4.23 11.86
N ASP A 249 1.70 4.24 10.58
CA ASP A 249 0.74 4.41 9.48
C ASP A 249 0.98 3.49 8.27
N HIS A 250 2.12 2.81 8.18
CA HIS A 250 2.38 1.86 7.11
C HIS A 250 2.27 0.41 7.58
N LEU A 251 1.65 -0.40 6.74
CA LEU A 251 1.60 -1.85 6.94
C LEU A 251 2.98 -2.48 6.68
N ASN A 252 3.30 -3.53 7.41
CA ASN A 252 4.38 -4.45 7.06
C ASN A 252 3.89 -5.50 6.03
N ALA A 253 4.75 -6.43 5.62
CA ALA A 253 4.38 -7.46 4.64
C ALA A 253 3.19 -8.34 5.08
N GLN A 254 3.05 -8.62 6.39
CA GLN A 254 1.92 -9.39 6.92
C GLN A 254 0.63 -8.56 6.91
N GLY A 255 0.70 -7.27 7.24
CA GLY A 255 -0.42 -6.34 7.19
C GLY A 255 -0.88 -6.08 5.77
N SER A 256 0.06 -5.92 4.84
CA SER A 256 -0.22 -5.80 3.42
C SER A 256 -0.99 -7.02 2.88
N ARG A 257 -0.53 -8.23 3.22
CA ARG A 257 -1.24 -9.46 2.85
C ARG A 257 -2.62 -9.55 3.48
N HIS A 258 -2.74 -9.23 4.78
CA HIS A 258 -4.03 -9.22 5.48
C HIS A 258 -5.04 -8.27 4.80
N LEU A 259 -4.60 -7.06 4.43
CA LEU A 259 -5.41 -6.10 3.68
C LEU A 259 -5.84 -6.66 2.33
N ALA A 260 -4.88 -7.16 1.55
CA ALA A 260 -5.13 -7.64 0.21
C ALA A 260 -6.06 -8.88 0.18
N ASP A 261 -5.83 -9.86 1.05
CA ASP A 261 -6.65 -11.06 1.15
C ASP A 261 -8.12 -10.72 1.44
N ARG A 262 -8.36 -9.78 2.36
CA ARG A 262 -9.72 -9.32 2.68
C ARG A 262 -10.32 -8.51 1.55
N LEU A 263 -9.57 -7.57 0.99
CA LEU A 263 -10.02 -6.73 -0.12
C LEU A 263 -10.44 -7.58 -1.33
N VAL A 264 -9.64 -8.59 -1.69
CA VAL A 264 -9.94 -9.53 -2.77
C VAL A 264 -11.16 -10.39 -2.43
N ALA A 265 -11.25 -10.90 -1.20
CA ALA A 265 -12.38 -11.75 -0.77
C ALA A 265 -13.72 -11.01 -0.77
N GLU A 266 -13.74 -9.75 -0.36
CA GLU A 266 -14.94 -8.93 -0.25
C GLU A 266 -15.33 -8.27 -1.59
N ASN A 267 -14.37 -8.09 -2.52
CA ASN A 267 -14.59 -7.45 -3.83
C ASN A 267 -14.37 -8.41 -5.01
N ARG A 268 -14.80 -9.67 -4.88
CA ARG A 268 -14.56 -10.74 -5.87
C ARG A 268 -14.96 -10.37 -7.28
N GLU A 269 -16.07 -9.65 -7.46
CA GLU A 269 -16.55 -9.26 -8.78
C GLU A 269 -15.59 -8.29 -9.49
N PHE A 270 -14.98 -7.37 -8.73
CA PHE A 270 -13.97 -6.44 -9.25
C PHE A 270 -12.73 -7.21 -9.73
N PHE A 271 -12.23 -8.13 -8.91
CA PHE A 271 -11.04 -8.90 -9.25
C PHE A 271 -11.29 -10.01 -10.27
N ALA A 272 -12.51 -10.57 -10.35
CA ALA A 272 -12.86 -11.63 -11.30
C ALA A 272 -12.95 -11.14 -12.75
N LYS A 273 -13.25 -9.87 -12.98
CA LYS A 273 -13.28 -9.26 -14.31
C LYS A 273 -11.87 -9.00 -14.87
N THR A 274 -10.87 -9.02 -14.01
CA THR A 274 -9.48 -8.85 -14.41
C THR A 274 -8.98 -10.14 -15.08
N PRO A 275 -8.67 -10.15 -16.39
CA PRO A 275 -8.22 -11.35 -17.09
C PRO A 275 -6.96 -11.91 -16.43
N GLN A 276 -6.99 -13.18 -16.04
CA GLN A 276 -5.79 -13.86 -15.55
C GLN A 276 -4.87 -14.19 -16.72
N LEU A 277 -3.56 -14.06 -16.51
CA LEU A 277 -2.56 -14.51 -17.48
C LEU A 277 -2.72 -16.02 -17.68
N SER A 278 -2.97 -16.45 -18.91
CA SER A 278 -2.91 -17.87 -19.24
C SER A 278 -1.51 -18.37 -18.91
N LYS A 279 -1.40 -19.39 -18.04
CA LYS A 279 -0.12 -20.05 -17.78
C LYS A 279 0.41 -20.58 -19.12
N LYS A 280 1.28 -19.84 -19.78
CA LYS A 280 2.13 -20.40 -20.81
C LYS A 280 3.05 -21.40 -20.12
N THR A 281 2.67 -22.65 -20.11
CA THR A 281 3.57 -23.77 -19.81
C THR A 281 4.59 -23.81 -20.94
N THR A 282 5.66 -23.07 -20.80
CA THR A 282 6.85 -23.34 -21.61
C THR A 282 7.43 -24.62 -21.04
N PRO A 283 7.52 -25.71 -21.81
CA PRO A 283 8.18 -26.91 -21.31
C PRO A 283 9.64 -26.54 -21.07
N VAL A 284 10.08 -26.63 -19.83
CA VAL A 284 11.50 -26.58 -19.49
C VAL A 284 12.14 -27.76 -20.19
N LYS A 285 12.88 -27.52 -21.31
CA LYS A 285 13.79 -28.50 -21.84
C LYS A 285 14.86 -28.73 -20.78
N ASN A 286 14.81 -29.91 -20.17
CA ASN A 286 15.95 -30.41 -19.40
C ASN A 286 17.17 -30.39 -20.30
N PRO A 287 18.29 -29.78 -19.90
CA PRO A 287 19.52 -29.97 -20.60
C PRO A 287 19.94 -31.45 -20.44
N ASP A 288 20.06 -32.18 -21.59
CA ASP A 288 20.65 -33.51 -21.61
C ASP A 288 22.06 -33.43 -21.03
N TYR A 289 22.22 -33.95 -19.83
CA TYR A 289 23.53 -34.35 -19.32
C TYR A 289 23.87 -35.69 -20.02
N SER A 290 24.55 -35.59 -21.15
CA SER A 290 25.30 -36.74 -21.69
C SER A 290 26.53 -36.91 -20.79
N GLU A 291 26.54 -38.00 -20.05
CA GLU A 291 27.75 -38.54 -19.42
C GLU A 291 28.76 -38.87 -20.52
N GLU A 292 29.85 -38.11 -20.58
CA GLU A 292 31.07 -38.58 -21.26
C GLU A 292 31.91 -39.40 -20.28
N ASN A 293 32.16 -40.66 -20.66
CA ASN A 293 33.08 -41.60 -20.06
C ASN A 293 34.55 -41.13 -20.13
#